data_745520c62f72296c96b1950a155367bf
#
_entry.id   745520c62f72296c96b1950a155367bf
#
_cell.length_a   1.000
_cell.length_b   1.000
_cell.length_c   1.000
_cell.angle_alpha   90.00
_cell.angle_beta   90.00
_cell.angle_gamma   90.00
#
_symmetry.space_group_name_H-M   'P 1'
#
loop_
_entity.id
_entity.type
_entity.pdbx_description
1 polymer ?
#
loop_
_entity_poly.entity_id
_entity_poly.type
_entity_poly.pdbx_seq_one_letter_code
_entity_poly.pdbx_strand_id
1 'polypeptide(L)'
;MKSIRIVIFLFMACAASFQATAQDIHFSQYNNCTQLINPALTGQFETMLKGTILHRRQWRNIGSGFTTSGLDAQYKLLSLNSDNFFGFGLLVLQDLAGIAEQRTLTVKTSAAYNMVVTNDDLLSAGFQMGFEQRSFNFEDLAWDSQYNGDFYDPTLDSKERIITNTRSFIDVGAGFHWKHRARKRFDLGYAIYHANQQLAMVARSEDRMKVRQVYKAAWIKRYQYIDMKYDALVQRQSGSNQVMIGATAEYRIGDESKYTNVKTASLARFGVYYRWKDAVCPYIGFEYKRFAAISLGYDLRMAKMPYTTARAGGPEFSLTYLGMPERKRMSVIK
;
A
#
# COMPACT_ATOMS: atom_id res chain seq x y z
N MET A 1 38.62 -38.05 -1.74
CA MET A 1 37.55 -37.49 -2.62
C MET A 1 36.20 -37.25 -1.91
N LYS A 2 35.76 -38.06 -0.96
CA LYS A 2 34.52 -37.82 -0.20
C LYS A 2 34.58 -36.56 0.69
N SER A 3 35.71 -36.32 1.33
CA SER A 3 35.89 -35.16 2.23
C SER A 3 35.84 -33.81 1.48
N ILE A 4 36.35 -33.73 0.25
CA ILE A 4 36.30 -32.51 -0.56
C ILE A 4 34.87 -32.17 -0.99
N ARG A 5 34.04 -33.18 -1.27
CA ARG A 5 32.62 -32.96 -1.63
C ARG A 5 31.81 -32.44 -0.44
N ILE A 6 32.12 -32.86 0.78
CA ILE A 6 31.47 -32.39 2.01
C ILE A 6 31.87 -30.96 2.28
N VAL A 7 33.14 -30.59 2.09
CA VAL A 7 33.62 -29.21 2.26
C VAL A 7 33.00 -28.27 1.22
N ILE A 8 32.88 -28.69 -0.03
CA ILE A 8 32.20 -27.91 -1.09
C ILE A 8 30.69 -27.77 -0.80
N PHE A 9 30.05 -28.80 -0.29
CA PHE A 9 28.62 -28.73 0.10
C PHE A 9 28.39 -27.83 1.30
N LEU A 10 29.24 -27.85 2.30
CA LEU A 10 29.25 -26.93 3.44
C LEU A 10 29.54 -25.48 3.02
N PHE A 11 30.46 -25.28 2.05
CA PHE A 11 30.75 -23.96 1.52
C PHE A 11 29.60 -23.42 0.66
N MET A 12 28.89 -24.24 -0.11
CA MET A 12 27.68 -23.88 -0.82
C MET A 12 26.50 -23.62 0.14
N ALA A 13 26.39 -24.33 1.23
CA ALA A 13 25.36 -24.11 2.25
C ALA A 13 25.57 -22.80 3.02
N CYS A 14 26.85 -22.42 3.28
CA CYS A 14 27.18 -21.13 3.88
C CYS A 14 26.97 -19.93 2.93
N ALA A 15 27.05 -20.14 1.61
CA ALA A 15 26.83 -19.06 0.63
C ALA A 15 25.35 -18.72 0.39
N ALA A 16 24.42 -19.52 0.89
CA ALA A 16 22.98 -19.24 0.88
C ALA A 16 22.58 -18.38 2.11
N SER A 17 23.23 -17.25 2.32
CA SER A 17 22.72 -16.21 3.23
C SER A 17 21.43 -15.66 2.60
N PHE A 18 20.28 -16.16 3.02
CA PHE A 18 18.99 -15.55 2.75
C PHE A 18 19.00 -14.15 3.41
N GLN A 19 19.26 -13.13 2.63
CA GLN A 19 19.03 -11.77 3.08
C GLN A 19 17.53 -11.63 3.28
N ALA A 20 17.09 -11.59 4.53
CA ALA A 20 15.72 -11.21 4.87
C ALA A 20 15.52 -9.75 4.46
N THR A 21 14.88 -9.52 3.31
CA THR A 21 14.58 -8.18 2.83
C THR A 21 13.26 -7.76 3.44
N ALA A 22 13.31 -6.79 4.37
CA ALA A 22 12.11 -6.18 4.92
C ALA A 22 11.42 -5.33 3.84
N GLN A 23 10.13 -5.59 3.61
CA GLN A 23 9.27 -4.80 2.73
C GLN A 23 8.35 -3.93 3.57
N ASP A 24 7.99 -2.77 3.03
CA ASP A 24 7.00 -1.90 3.63
C ASP A 24 5.58 -2.48 3.56
N ILE A 25 4.69 -1.92 4.38
CA ILE A 25 3.27 -2.22 4.41
C ILE A 25 2.67 -2.06 3.02
N HIS A 26 1.89 -3.04 2.58
CA HIS A 26 1.17 -2.98 1.32
C HIS A 26 -0.23 -3.57 1.46
N PHE A 27 -1.17 -3.06 0.67
CA PHE A 27 -2.52 -3.59 0.53
C PHE A 27 -2.66 -4.27 -0.84
N SER A 28 -3.46 -5.34 -0.89
CA SER A 28 -3.76 -6.02 -2.15
C SER A 28 -4.69 -5.18 -3.02
N GLN A 29 -5.65 -4.48 -2.39
CA GLN A 29 -6.49 -3.47 -3.01
C GLN A 29 -5.82 -2.09 -2.95
N TYR A 30 -4.61 -1.97 -3.48
CA TYR A 30 -3.78 -0.78 -3.35
C TYR A 30 -4.41 0.51 -3.89
N ASN A 31 -5.39 0.42 -4.79
CA ASN A 31 -6.11 1.59 -5.30
C ASN A 31 -6.99 2.29 -4.24
N ASN A 32 -7.29 1.62 -3.11
CA ASN A 32 -8.05 2.21 -2.02
C ASN A 32 -7.20 3.14 -1.14
N CYS A 33 -5.86 2.94 -1.13
CA CYS A 33 -4.90 3.77 -0.40
C CYS A 33 -3.87 4.39 -1.36
N THR A 34 -4.29 5.42 -2.09
CA THR A 34 -3.48 6.01 -3.16
C THR A 34 -2.22 6.72 -2.65
N GLN A 35 -2.27 7.33 -1.45
CA GLN A 35 -1.13 8.01 -0.83
C GLN A 35 0.04 7.06 -0.51
N LEU A 36 -0.23 5.76 -0.31
CA LEU A 36 0.80 4.75 -0.08
C LEU A 36 1.53 4.36 -1.38
N ILE A 37 0.88 4.58 -2.54
CA ILE A 37 1.39 4.21 -3.86
C ILE A 37 2.13 5.36 -4.52
N ASN A 38 1.52 6.57 -4.50
CA ASN A 38 2.11 7.74 -5.12
C ASN A 38 1.48 9.01 -4.54
N PRO A 39 2.25 9.92 -3.92
CA PRO A 39 1.72 11.16 -3.38
C PRO A 39 1.14 12.08 -4.46
N ALA A 40 1.55 11.97 -5.73
CA ALA A 40 0.96 12.73 -6.83
C ALA A 40 -0.49 12.35 -7.14
N LEU A 41 -1.00 11.22 -6.62
CA LEU A 41 -2.41 10.82 -6.75
C LEU A 41 -3.34 11.51 -5.73
N THR A 42 -2.79 12.27 -4.80
CA THR A 42 -3.57 12.97 -3.77
C THR A 42 -4.51 13.99 -4.42
N GLY A 43 -5.79 13.89 -4.05
CA GLY A 43 -6.85 14.74 -4.63
C GLY A 43 -7.42 14.27 -5.97
N GLN A 44 -6.91 13.17 -6.57
CA GLN A 44 -7.39 12.66 -7.85
C GLN A 44 -8.64 11.76 -7.73
N PHE A 45 -9.70 12.30 -7.21
CA PHE A 45 -11.03 11.66 -7.10
C PHE A 45 -12.12 12.67 -7.49
N GLU A 46 -13.37 12.23 -7.62
CA GLU A 46 -14.45 13.01 -8.23
C GLU A 46 -15.17 13.97 -7.26
N THR A 47 -14.92 13.86 -5.96
CA THR A 47 -15.47 14.72 -4.90
C THR A 47 -14.40 15.63 -4.33
N MET A 48 -14.73 16.54 -3.43
CA MET A 48 -13.75 17.39 -2.76
C MET A 48 -13.12 16.74 -1.53
N LEU A 49 -13.83 15.79 -0.90
CA LEU A 49 -13.37 15.07 0.29
C LEU A 49 -13.47 13.58 0.06
N LYS A 50 -12.43 12.85 0.42
CA LYS A 50 -12.38 11.39 0.45
C LYS A 50 -11.76 10.94 1.77
N GLY A 51 -12.44 10.03 2.47
CA GLY A 51 -11.91 9.35 3.65
C GLY A 51 -12.05 7.84 3.49
N THR A 52 -10.96 7.08 3.62
CA THR A 52 -10.96 5.63 3.49
C THR A 52 -10.40 4.99 4.75
N ILE A 53 -11.16 4.13 5.40
CA ILE A 53 -10.70 3.24 6.46
C ILE A 53 -10.29 1.92 5.81
N LEU A 54 -9.15 1.40 6.22
CA LEU A 54 -8.52 0.20 5.69
C LEU A 54 -8.24 -0.77 6.84
N HIS A 55 -8.52 -2.04 6.62
CA HIS A 55 -8.16 -3.09 7.55
C HIS A 55 -7.76 -4.34 6.79
N ARG A 56 -6.62 -4.92 7.16
CA ARG A 56 -6.09 -6.14 6.57
C ARG A 56 -5.55 -7.04 7.68
N ARG A 57 -5.87 -8.32 7.62
CA ARG A 57 -5.31 -9.33 8.53
C ARG A 57 -4.75 -10.49 7.73
N GLN A 58 -3.49 -10.85 8.00
CA GLN A 58 -2.78 -11.93 7.32
C GLN A 58 -2.19 -12.94 8.31
N TRP A 59 -2.00 -14.17 7.86
CA TRP A 59 -1.29 -15.23 8.57
C TRP A 59 -1.83 -15.54 9.98
N ARG A 60 -3.15 -15.49 10.13
CA ARG A 60 -3.83 -15.74 11.40
C ARG A 60 -3.46 -17.06 12.09
N ASN A 61 -3.05 -18.07 11.30
CA ASN A 61 -2.74 -19.41 11.76
C ASN A 61 -1.24 -19.63 12.02
N ILE A 62 -0.42 -18.57 11.94
CA ILE A 62 1.03 -18.63 12.12
C ILE A 62 1.42 -17.55 13.15
N GLY A 63 1.58 -17.95 14.40
CA GLY A 63 1.88 -17.03 15.50
C GLY A 63 0.76 -16.00 15.73
N SER A 64 1.12 -14.76 16.09
CA SER A 64 0.18 -13.65 16.31
C SER A 64 -0.39 -13.05 15.01
N GLY A 65 0.12 -13.49 13.85
CA GLY A 65 -0.29 -12.97 12.54
C GLY A 65 0.18 -11.54 12.28
N PHE A 66 -0.35 -10.95 11.20
CA PHE A 66 -0.09 -9.57 10.82
C PHE A 66 -1.42 -8.84 10.67
N THR A 67 -1.52 -7.68 11.29
CA THR A 67 -2.73 -6.86 11.26
C THR A 67 -2.36 -5.43 10.92
N THR A 68 -2.88 -4.94 9.80
CA THR A 68 -2.68 -3.56 9.34
C THR A 68 -4.02 -2.84 9.35
N SER A 69 -4.09 -1.69 10.01
CA SER A 69 -5.26 -0.80 9.99
C SER A 69 -4.83 0.60 9.57
N GLY A 70 -5.70 1.32 8.88
CA GLY A 70 -5.34 2.64 8.42
C GLY A 70 -6.51 3.55 8.08
N LEU A 71 -6.17 4.83 7.98
CA LEU A 71 -7.02 5.92 7.52
C LEU A 71 -6.29 6.70 6.44
N ASP A 72 -6.88 6.80 5.25
CA ASP A 72 -6.46 7.65 4.14
C ASP A 72 -7.49 8.75 3.97
N ALA A 73 -7.21 9.97 4.44
CA ALA A 73 -8.07 11.14 4.29
C ALA A 73 -7.46 12.11 3.28
N GLN A 74 -8.28 12.61 2.35
CA GLN A 74 -7.81 13.50 1.28
C GLN A 74 -8.82 14.60 1.03
N TYR A 75 -8.30 15.80 0.77
CA TYR A 75 -9.06 16.97 0.40
C TYR A 75 -8.56 17.55 -0.93
N LYS A 76 -9.50 17.92 -1.81
CA LYS A 76 -9.23 18.58 -3.09
C LYS A 76 -9.61 20.05 -2.98
N LEU A 77 -8.67 20.93 -3.27
CA LEU A 77 -8.88 22.38 -3.35
C LEU A 77 -8.81 22.81 -4.81
N LEU A 78 -9.96 23.21 -5.36
CA LEU A 78 -10.07 23.68 -6.75
C LEU A 78 -9.49 25.08 -6.89
N SER A 79 -8.75 25.33 -7.96
CA SER A 79 -8.31 26.69 -8.32
C SER A 79 -9.50 27.55 -8.75
N LEU A 80 -9.46 28.83 -8.45
CA LEU A 80 -10.54 29.76 -8.81
C LEU A 80 -10.52 30.12 -10.33
N ASN A 81 -9.36 30.14 -10.95
CA ASN A 81 -9.18 30.68 -12.31
C ASN A 81 -8.78 29.64 -13.35
N SER A 82 -8.61 28.35 -12.96
CA SER A 82 -8.19 27.28 -13.86
C SER A 82 -8.80 25.95 -13.43
N ASP A 83 -8.74 24.96 -14.31
CA ASP A 83 -9.15 23.58 -13.99
C ASP A 83 -8.11 22.82 -13.16
N ASN A 84 -7.01 23.48 -12.81
CA ASN A 84 -5.98 22.92 -11.93
C ASN A 84 -6.50 22.84 -10.49
N PHE A 85 -5.94 21.94 -9.71
CA PHE A 85 -6.31 21.77 -8.32
C PHE A 85 -5.15 21.30 -7.45
N PHE A 86 -5.23 21.61 -6.16
CA PHE A 86 -4.33 21.05 -5.16
C PHE A 86 -5.02 19.89 -4.45
N GLY A 87 -4.25 18.86 -4.15
CA GLY A 87 -4.66 17.77 -3.27
C GLY A 87 -3.87 17.83 -1.97
N PHE A 88 -4.56 17.69 -0.84
CA PHE A 88 -3.97 17.53 0.47
C PHE A 88 -4.40 16.19 1.05
N GLY A 89 -3.50 15.51 1.73
CA GLY A 89 -3.78 14.19 2.27
C GLY A 89 -3.17 13.99 3.65
N LEU A 90 -3.85 13.17 4.44
CA LEU A 90 -3.38 12.62 5.71
C LEU A 90 -3.52 11.11 5.65
N LEU A 91 -2.42 10.41 5.87
CA LEU A 91 -2.35 8.96 5.95
C LEU A 91 -1.92 8.55 7.35
N VAL A 92 -2.72 7.74 8.02
CA VAL A 92 -2.39 7.15 9.31
C VAL A 92 -2.47 5.64 9.14
N LEU A 93 -1.39 4.92 9.44
CA LEU A 93 -1.33 3.46 9.39
C LEU A 93 -0.77 2.93 10.70
N GLN A 94 -1.36 1.85 11.17
CA GLN A 94 -0.83 1.04 12.26
C GLN A 94 -0.69 -0.40 11.77
N ASP A 95 0.51 -0.95 11.93
CA ASP A 95 0.82 -2.33 11.62
C ASP A 95 1.32 -3.05 12.85
N LEU A 96 0.81 -4.26 13.05
CA LEU A 96 1.20 -5.17 14.12
C LEU A 96 1.72 -6.46 13.46
N ALA A 97 2.96 -6.82 13.72
CA ALA A 97 3.62 -7.90 13.02
C ALA A 97 4.38 -8.84 13.96
N GLY A 98 4.12 -10.14 13.82
CA GLY A 98 4.92 -11.21 14.41
C GLY A 98 4.80 -11.38 15.92
N ILE A 99 5.57 -12.33 16.48
CA ILE A 99 5.56 -12.73 17.90
C ILE A 99 6.13 -11.60 18.77
N ALA A 100 7.11 -10.87 18.28
CA ALA A 100 7.70 -9.71 18.98
C ALA A 100 6.77 -8.49 19.03
N GLU A 101 5.52 -8.64 18.60
CA GLU A 101 4.52 -7.56 18.51
C GLU A 101 5.11 -6.26 17.95
N GLN A 102 5.91 -6.40 16.86
CA GLN A 102 6.44 -5.24 16.18
C GLN A 102 5.27 -4.34 15.78
N ARG A 103 5.21 -3.17 16.41
CA ARG A 103 4.22 -2.15 16.10
C ARG A 103 4.87 -1.04 15.27
N THR A 104 4.31 -0.78 14.10
CA THR A 104 4.71 0.37 13.26
C THR A 104 3.54 1.33 13.19
N LEU A 105 3.73 2.54 13.69
CA LEU A 105 2.79 3.66 13.53
C LEU A 105 3.36 4.62 12.48
N THR A 106 2.59 4.88 11.44
CA THR A 106 2.96 5.79 10.35
C THR A 106 1.93 6.90 10.25
N VAL A 107 2.36 8.16 10.33
CA VAL A 107 1.52 9.35 10.12
C VAL A 107 2.20 10.20 9.05
N LYS A 108 1.57 10.33 7.88
CA LYS A 108 2.14 11.07 6.74
C LYS A 108 1.13 12.09 6.22
N THR A 109 1.64 13.25 5.85
CA THR A 109 0.89 14.28 5.12
C THR A 109 1.40 14.34 3.70
N SER A 110 0.50 14.57 2.75
CA SER A 110 0.84 14.71 1.33
C SER A 110 0.22 15.98 0.75
N ALA A 111 0.93 16.57 -0.18
CA ALA A 111 0.45 17.68 -1.00
C ALA A 111 0.76 17.38 -2.46
N ALA A 112 -0.21 17.59 -3.34
CA ALA A 112 -0.06 17.38 -4.78
C ALA A 112 -0.61 18.57 -5.56
N TYR A 113 0.10 18.96 -6.59
CA TYR A 113 -0.40 19.88 -7.60
C TYR A 113 -0.80 19.10 -8.84
N ASN A 114 -2.03 19.29 -9.26
CA ASN A 114 -2.65 18.61 -10.38
C ASN A 114 -2.94 19.63 -11.49
N MET A 115 -2.17 19.56 -12.56
CA MET A 115 -2.22 20.49 -13.68
C MET A 115 -2.93 19.87 -14.89
N VAL A 116 -4.02 20.45 -15.30
CA VAL A 116 -4.72 20.12 -16.54
C VAL A 116 -3.98 20.77 -17.70
N VAL A 117 -3.21 19.99 -18.44
CA VAL A 117 -2.39 20.49 -19.57
C VAL A 117 -3.23 20.62 -20.82
N THR A 118 -4.08 19.63 -21.08
CA THR A 118 -5.05 19.61 -22.16
C THR A 118 -6.38 19.11 -21.63
N ASN A 119 -7.44 19.13 -22.44
CA ASN A 119 -8.73 18.56 -22.06
C ASN A 119 -8.64 17.08 -21.68
N ASP A 120 -7.63 16.39 -22.19
CA ASP A 120 -7.43 14.95 -22.03
C ASP A 120 -6.28 14.60 -21.09
N ASP A 121 -5.33 15.50 -20.83
CA ASP A 121 -4.11 15.22 -20.11
C ASP A 121 -4.03 15.95 -18.76
N LEU A 122 -3.82 15.18 -17.70
CA LEU A 122 -3.56 15.65 -16.36
C LEU A 122 -2.14 15.22 -15.94
N LEU A 123 -1.29 16.19 -15.65
CA LEU A 123 0.01 15.97 -15.03
C LEU A 123 -0.05 16.34 -13.56
N SER A 124 0.58 15.54 -12.72
CA SER A 124 0.56 15.76 -11.28
C SER A 124 1.94 15.50 -10.68
N ALA A 125 2.31 16.38 -9.76
CA ALA A 125 3.49 16.21 -8.92
C ALA A 125 3.05 16.28 -7.46
N GLY A 126 3.60 15.39 -6.63
CA GLY A 126 3.24 15.32 -5.22
C GLY A 126 4.46 15.09 -4.33
N PHE A 127 4.35 15.62 -3.13
CA PHE A 127 5.31 15.45 -2.06
C PHE A 127 4.61 14.89 -0.82
N GLN A 128 5.31 14.03 -0.09
CA GLN A 128 4.83 13.45 1.16
C GLN A 128 5.93 13.53 2.21
N MET A 129 5.53 13.93 3.41
CA MET A 129 6.39 13.93 4.58
C MET A 129 5.62 13.39 5.76
N GLY A 130 6.28 12.66 6.64
CA GLY A 130 5.62 12.12 7.80
C GLY A 130 6.59 11.59 8.85
N PHE A 131 5.96 11.10 9.88
CA PHE A 131 6.58 10.49 11.04
C PHE A 131 6.26 9.00 11.04
N GLU A 132 7.28 8.19 11.31
CA GLU A 132 7.14 6.76 11.50
C GLU A 132 7.78 6.36 12.83
N GLN A 133 7.06 5.57 13.62
CA GLN A 133 7.53 5.02 14.88
C GLN A 133 7.46 3.50 14.81
N ARG A 134 8.55 2.84 15.12
CA ARG A 134 8.64 1.37 15.26
C ARG A 134 8.94 1.03 16.69
N SER A 135 8.18 0.11 17.26
CA SER A 135 8.40 -0.44 18.59
C SER A 135 8.32 -1.96 18.57
N PHE A 136 9.08 -2.58 19.49
CA PHE A 136 9.13 -4.03 19.66
C PHE A 136 8.89 -4.36 21.12
N ASN A 137 8.18 -5.44 21.39
CA ASN A 137 8.12 -6.06 22.70
C ASN A 137 9.12 -7.22 22.74
N PHE A 138 10.16 -7.09 23.53
CA PHE A 138 11.20 -8.10 23.71
C PHE A 138 10.98 -8.94 24.97
N GLU A 139 10.07 -8.53 25.87
CA GLU A 139 9.88 -9.18 27.17
C GLU A 139 9.32 -10.59 27.04
N ASP A 140 8.50 -10.83 26.02
CA ASP A 140 7.85 -12.13 25.78
C ASP A 140 8.67 -13.05 24.85
N LEU A 141 9.89 -12.66 24.47
CA LEU A 141 10.74 -13.45 23.59
C LEU A 141 11.65 -14.39 24.37
N ALA A 142 11.72 -15.63 23.91
CA ALA A 142 12.68 -16.62 24.39
C ALA A 142 13.93 -16.61 23.48
N TRP A 143 15.11 -16.51 24.08
CA TRP A 143 16.38 -16.45 23.38
C TRP A 143 17.17 -17.74 23.56
N ASP A 144 17.89 -18.20 22.55
CA ASP A 144 18.72 -19.42 22.62
C ASP A 144 19.74 -19.38 23.76
N SER A 145 20.26 -18.17 24.09
CA SER A 145 21.18 -17.96 25.19
C SER A 145 20.57 -18.18 26.59
N GLN A 146 19.25 -18.20 26.68
CA GLN A 146 18.49 -18.47 27.92
C GLN A 146 18.15 -19.96 28.09
N TYR A 147 18.64 -20.83 27.20
CA TYR A 147 18.55 -22.26 27.37
C TYR A 147 19.81 -22.78 28.10
N ASN A 148 19.64 -23.36 29.28
CA ASN A 148 20.76 -23.81 30.13
C ASN A 148 21.27 -25.21 29.81
N GLY A 149 20.73 -25.87 28.78
CA GLY A 149 21.03 -27.23 28.38
C GLY A 149 19.91 -28.23 28.71
N ASP A 150 19.11 -27.98 29.74
CA ASP A 150 17.99 -28.84 30.15
C ASP A 150 16.63 -28.14 29.93
N PHE A 151 16.51 -26.85 30.27
CA PHE A 151 15.27 -26.08 30.14
C PHE A 151 15.55 -24.60 29.85
N TYR A 152 14.50 -23.90 29.45
CA TYR A 152 14.50 -22.47 29.28
C TYR A 152 14.44 -21.76 30.64
N ASP A 153 15.40 -20.86 30.87
CA ASP A 153 15.49 -20.06 32.10
C ASP A 153 15.45 -18.55 31.75
N PRO A 154 14.31 -17.88 31.98
CA PRO A 154 14.16 -16.45 31.64
C PRO A 154 15.04 -15.53 32.49
N THR A 155 15.66 -16.02 33.56
CA THR A 155 16.55 -15.21 34.40
C THR A 155 17.96 -15.07 33.83
N LEU A 156 18.31 -15.90 32.82
CA LEU A 156 19.58 -15.82 32.14
C LEU A 156 19.60 -14.62 31.17
N ASP A 157 20.78 -14.03 31.06
CA ASP A 157 21.01 -12.91 30.13
C ASP A 157 20.76 -13.32 28.66
N SER A 158 19.91 -12.58 27.97
CA SER A 158 19.61 -12.79 26.54
C SER A 158 20.82 -12.64 25.63
N LYS A 159 21.90 -11.98 26.08
CA LYS A 159 23.10 -11.62 25.30
C LYS A 159 22.82 -10.80 24.04
N GLU A 160 21.58 -10.38 23.83
CA GLU A 160 21.20 -9.56 22.71
C GLU A 160 21.45 -8.08 23.00
N ARG A 161 22.09 -7.37 22.05
CA ARG A 161 22.30 -5.92 22.16
C ARG A 161 21.07 -5.17 21.71
N ILE A 162 20.09 -5.03 22.58
CA ILE A 162 18.91 -4.20 22.34
C ILE A 162 19.26 -2.76 22.75
N ILE A 163 19.33 -1.86 21.76
CA ILE A 163 19.71 -0.46 22.01
C ILE A 163 18.50 0.33 22.53
N THR A 164 17.33 0.06 21.99
CA THR A 164 16.06 0.71 22.36
C THR A 164 14.88 -0.13 21.89
N ASN A 165 13.78 -0.11 22.61
CA ASN A 165 12.54 -0.80 22.23
C ASN A 165 11.71 0.02 21.24
N THR A 166 12.02 1.31 21.06
CA THR A 166 11.23 2.21 20.21
C THR A 166 12.16 3.14 19.44
N ARG A 167 11.89 3.29 18.17
CA ARG A 167 12.58 4.26 17.30
C ARG A 167 11.59 5.04 16.47
N SER A 168 11.88 6.35 16.37
CA SER A 168 11.06 7.29 15.61
C SER A 168 11.93 8.03 14.60
N PHE A 169 11.38 8.28 13.41
CA PHE A 169 12.09 9.01 12.36
C PHE A 169 11.11 9.73 11.42
N ILE A 170 11.63 10.72 10.72
CA ILE A 170 10.90 11.44 9.67
C ILE A 170 11.17 10.76 8.35
N ASP A 171 10.12 10.53 7.57
CA ASP A 171 10.17 9.95 6.24
C ASP A 171 9.68 10.94 5.20
N VAL A 172 10.35 10.97 4.04
CA VAL A 172 10.00 11.82 2.93
C VAL A 172 9.87 11.03 1.64
N GLY A 173 8.91 11.42 0.82
CA GLY A 173 8.65 10.84 -0.48
C GLY A 173 8.17 11.88 -1.48
N ALA A 174 8.33 11.57 -2.75
CA ALA A 174 7.84 12.38 -3.87
C ALA A 174 7.31 11.50 -4.98
N GLY A 175 6.46 12.06 -5.82
CA GLY A 175 5.92 11.32 -6.93
C GLY A 175 5.48 12.19 -8.08
N PHE A 176 5.37 11.55 -9.21
CA PHE A 176 4.88 12.11 -10.45
C PHE A 176 3.82 11.19 -11.06
N HIS A 177 2.79 11.77 -11.68
CA HIS A 177 1.71 11.00 -12.29
C HIS A 177 1.21 11.71 -13.56
N TRP A 178 1.00 10.94 -14.61
CA TRP A 178 0.35 11.37 -15.84
C TRP A 178 -0.88 10.53 -16.11
N LYS A 179 -2.01 11.20 -16.36
CA LYS A 179 -3.30 10.59 -16.64
C LYS A 179 -3.86 11.12 -17.94
N HIS A 180 -4.07 10.21 -18.89
CA HIS A 180 -4.69 10.51 -20.18
C HIS A 180 -6.15 10.06 -20.17
N ARG A 181 -7.08 10.98 -20.50
CA ARG A 181 -8.53 10.79 -20.34
C ARG A 181 -9.30 10.65 -21.65
N ALA A 182 -8.62 10.69 -22.83
CA ALA A 182 -9.23 10.54 -24.14
C ALA A 182 -9.91 9.15 -24.31
N ARG A 183 -10.23 8.78 -25.55
CA ARG A 183 -10.84 7.49 -25.89
C ARG A 183 -10.03 6.29 -25.38
N LYS A 184 -8.70 6.36 -25.41
CA LYS A 184 -7.79 5.41 -24.79
C LYS A 184 -7.33 6.02 -23.46
N ARG A 185 -7.83 5.51 -22.34
CA ARG A 185 -7.50 6.02 -21.02
C ARG A 185 -6.37 5.22 -20.42
N PHE A 186 -5.32 5.89 -20.02
CA PHE A 186 -4.22 5.27 -19.32
C PHE A 186 -3.64 6.20 -18.26
N ASP A 187 -3.07 5.59 -17.23
CA ASP A 187 -2.42 6.28 -16.13
C ASP A 187 -1.01 5.74 -16.00
N LEU A 188 -0.02 6.62 -15.85
CA LEU A 188 1.36 6.26 -15.56
C LEU A 188 1.85 7.04 -14.35
N GLY A 189 2.49 6.37 -13.42
CA GLY A 189 2.98 6.99 -12.20
C GLY A 189 4.33 6.43 -11.75
N TYR A 190 5.13 7.31 -11.18
CA TYR A 190 6.37 6.98 -10.51
C TYR A 190 6.42 7.69 -9.16
N ALA A 191 6.85 6.98 -8.13
CA ALA A 191 7.07 7.57 -6.83
C ALA A 191 8.33 6.98 -6.16
N ILE A 192 8.91 7.78 -5.29
CA ILE A 192 10.05 7.44 -4.46
C ILE A 192 9.70 7.74 -3.00
N TYR A 193 9.99 6.80 -2.12
CA TYR A 193 9.80 6.92 -0.67
C TYR A 193 11.11 6.62 0.05
N HIS A 194 11.20 7.02 1.30
CA HIS A 194 12.41 6.87 2.13
C HIS A 194 13.64 7.52 1.49
N ALA A 195 13.44 8.66 0.80
CA ALA A 195 14.52 9.36 0.09
C ALA A 195 15.64 9.83 1.04
N ASN A 196 15.31 10.09 2.30
CA ASN A 196 16.25 10.51 3.34
C ASN A 196 16.96 9.33 4.06
N GLN A 197 16.65 8.08 3.71
CA GLN A 197 17.31 6.86 4.20
C GLN A 197 17.61 6.86 5.71
N GLN A 198 16.61 7.14 6.52
CA GLN A 198 16.73 7.22 7.98
C GLN A 198 17.13 5.89 8.62
N LEU A 199 17.75 5.98 9.80
CA LEU A 199 18.05 4.83 10.65
C LEU A 199 16.75 4.28 11.21
N ALA A 200 16.31 3.14 10.73
CA ALA A 200 14.97 2.58 11.03
C ALA A 200 15.01 1.35 11.94
N MET A 201 16.19 0.76 12.16
CA MET A 201 16.32 -0.47 12.94
C MET A 201 16.56 -0.17 14.42
N VAL A 202 15.92 -0.96 15.27
CA VAL A 202 15.99 -0.87 16.73
C VAL A 202 17.22 -1.59 17.26
N ALA A 203 17.59 -2.74 16.66
CA ALA A 203 18.66 -3.60 17.16
C ALA A 203 20.08 -3.22 16.70
N ARG A 204 20.21 -2.56 15.55
CA ARG A 204 21.53 -2.16 14.98
C ARG A 204 21.53 -0.70 14.58
N SER A 205 22.55 0.03 15.00
CA SER A 205 22.64 1.48 14.78
C SER A 205 22.93 1.90 13.33
N GLU A 206 23.31 0.97 12.45
CA GLU A 206 23.78 1.28 11.10
C GLU A 206 22.79 0.96 9.97
N ASP A 207 21.72 0.21 10.26
CA ASP A 207 20.75 -0.20 9.24
C ASP A 207 19.82 0.95 8.86
N ARG A 208 20.03 1.47 7.66
CA ARG A 208 19.23 2.55 7.08
C ARG A 208 18.08 1.99 6.27
N MET A 209 16.95 2.66 6.36
CA MET A 209 15.82 2.39 5.48
C MET A 209 16.23 2.58 4.02
N LYS A 210 16.01 1.55 3.20
CA LYS A 210 16.32 1.61 1.77
C LYS A 210 15.22 2.34 1.02
N VAL A 211 15.63 3.10 0.04
CA VAL A 211 14.72 3.78 -0.89
C VAL A 211 13.75 2.79 -1.51
N ARG A 212 12.46 3.12 -1.45
CA ARG A 212 11.39 2.38 -2.13
C ARG A 212 10.97 3.15 -3.38
N GLN A 213 11.03 2.48 -4.53
CA GLN A 213 10.56 2.97 -5.82
C GLN A 213 9.26 2.28 -6.19
N VAL A 214 8.29 3.05 -6.65
CA VAL A 214 6.97 2.56 -7.04
C VAL A 214 6.67 3.00 -8.47
N TYR A 215 6.35 2.03 -9.33
CA TYR A 215 5.91 2.26 -10.71
C TYR A 215 4.49 1.76 -10.83
N LYS A 216 3.61 2.60 -11.34
CA LYS A 216 2.20 2.29 -11.58
C LYS A 216 1.86 2.53 -13.04
N ALA A 217 1.13 1.58 -13.62
CA ALA A 217 0.49 1.74 -14.92
C ALA A 217 -0.95 1.24 -14.83
N ALA A 218 -1.88 1.92 -15.49
CA ALA A 218 -3.23 1.45 -15.63
C ALA A 218 -3.76 1.77 -17.03
N TRP A 219 -4.62 0.90 -17.53
CA TRP A 219 -5.35 1.10 -18.77
C TRP A 219 -6.83 0.84 -18.54
N ILE A 220 -7.69 1.77 -19.02
CA ILE A 220 -9.14 1.68 -18.82
C ILE A 220 -9.81 1.63 -20.18
N LYS A 221 -10.58 0.55 -20.40
CA LYS A 221 -11.43 0.39 -21.58
C LYS A 221 -12.88 0.54 -21.16
N ARG A 222 -13.55 1.54 -21.71
CA ARG A 222 -14.95 1.84 -21.43
C ARG A 222 -15.86 1.15 -22.43
N TYR A 223 -16.86 0.45 -21.90
CA TYR A 223 -18.01 -0.06 -22.61
C TYR A 223 -19.28 0.68 -22.15
N GLN A 224 -20.44 0.34 -22.72
CA GLN A 224 -21.68 1.05 -22.42
C GLN A 224 -22.05 1.05 -20.93
N TYR A 225 -21.95 -0.11 -20.27
CA TYR A 225 -22.33 -0.29 -18.87
C TYR A 225 -21.18 -0.74 -17.97
N ILE A 226 -20.06 -1.11 -18.54
CA ILE A 226 -18.93 -1.70 -17.83
C ILE A 226 -17.65 -0.94 -18.22
N ASP A 227 -16.88 -0.53 -17.22
CA ASP A 227 -15.51 -0.09 -17.41
C ASP A 227 -14.56 -1.22 -16.98
N MET A 228 -13.70 -1.66 -17.90
CA MET A 228 -12.64 -2.63 -17.62
C MET A 228 -11.34 -1.87 -17.35
N LYS A 229 -10.81 -2.05 -16.15
CA LYS A 229 -9.56 -1.44 -15.71
C LYS A 229 -8.51 -2.54 -15.55
N TYR A 230 -7.37 -2.36 -16.16
CA TYR A 230 -6.18 -3.20 -16.05
C TYR A 230 -5.09 -2.41 -15.35
N ASP A 231 -4.54 -2.96 -14.29
CA ASP A 231 -3.57 -2.29 -13.43
C ASP A 231 -2.28 -3.10 -13.36
N ALA A 232 -1.16 -2.40 -13.31
CA ALA A 232 0.15 -2.95 -12.99
C ALA A 232 0.85 -2.06 -11.96
N LEU A 233 1.41 -2.68 -10.95
CA LEU A 233 2.18 -2.03 -9.90
C LEU A 233 3.49 -2.80 -9.69
N VAL A 234 4.60 -2.09 -9.73
CA VAL A 234 5.92 -2.64 -9.40
C VAL A 234 6.50 -1.82 -8.26
N GLN A 235 6.88 -2.48 -7.19
CA GLN A 235 7.57 -1.86 -6.05
C GLN A 235 8.95 -2.50 -5.89
N ARG A 236 9.97 -1.67 -5.72
CA ARG A 236 11.35 -2.11 -5.52
C ARG A 236 11.90 -1.49 -4.25
N GLN A 237 12.38 -2.34 -3.34
CA GLN A 237 13.00 -1.90 -2.09
C GLN A 237 13.99 -2.95 -1.61
N SER A 238 15.18 -2.52 -1.19
CA SER A 238 16.21 -3.39 -0.58
C SER A 238 16.49 -4.69 -1.37
N GLY A 239 16.56 -4.61 -2.71
CA GLY A 239 16.78 -5.79 -3.56
C GLY A 239 15.55 -6.67 -3.79
N SER A 240 14.46 -6.44 -3.05
CA SER A 240 13.18 -7.11 -3.27
C SER A 240 12.34 -6.39 -4.32
N ASN A 241 11.68 -7.16 -5.18
CA ASN A 241 10.74 -6.66 -6.17
C ASN A 241 9.37 -7.29 -5.93
N GLN A 242 8.36 -6.45 -5.74
CA GLN A 242 6.96 -6.86 -5.71
C GLN A 242 6.30 -6.42 -7.01
N VAL A 243 5.71 -7.36 -7.72
CA VAL A 243 4.96 -7.09 -8.95
C VAL A 243 3.52 -7.51 -8.72
N MET A 244 2.59 -6.60 -8.97
CA MET A 244 1.16 -6.86 -8.95
C MET A 244 0.55 -6.47 -10.29
N ILE A 245 -0.28 -7.35 -10.84
CA ILE A 245 -1.11 -7.09 -12.00
C ILE A 245 -2.57 -7.37 -11.65
N GLY A 246 -3.48 -6.60 -12.17
CA GLY A 246 -4.88 -6.77 -11.83
C GLY A 246 -5.83 -6.39 -12.96
N ALA A 247 -7.04 -6.90 -12.84
CA ALA A 247 -8.15 -6.54 -13.69
C ALA A 247 -9.39 -6.29 -12.82
N THR A 248 -10.10 -5.21 -13.10
CA THR A 248 -11.35 -4.84 -12.42
C THR A 248 -12.42 -4.53 -13.45
N ALA A 249 -13.59 -5.12 -13.28
CA ALA A 249 -14.81 -4.75 -13.96
C ALA A 249 -15.63 -3.83 -13.05
N GLU A 250 -15.93 -2.62 -13.51
CA GLU A 250 -16.81 -1.66 -12.82
C GLU A 250 -18.13 -1.59 -13.59
N TYR A 251 -19.19 -2.14 -13.01
CA TYR A 251 -20.54 -2.14 -13.60
C TYR A 251 -21.36 -0.98 -13.04
N ARG A 252 -21.95 -0.17 -13.93
CA ARG A 252 -22.82 0.97 -13.56
C ARG A 252 -24.24 0.51 -13.35
N ILE A 253 -24.78 0.82 -12.16
CA ILE A 253 -26.15 0.51 -11.75
C ILE A 253 -26.94 1.82 -11.68
N GLY A 254 -27.95 1.91 -12.53
CA GLY A 254 -28.80 3.10 -12.65
C GLY A 254 -28.32 4.11 -13.68
N ASP A 255 -29.11 5.16 -13.88
CA ASP A 255 -28.85 6.20 -14.85
C ASP A 255 -27.99 7.32 -14.27
N GLU A 256 -27.04 7.82 -15.05
CA GLU A 256 -26.24 8.98 -14.74
C GLU A 256 -26.69 10.18 -15.56
N SER A 257 -26.95 11.30 -14.89
CA SER A 257 -27.28 12.55 -15.58
C SER A 257 -26.06 13.13 -16.27
N LYS A 258 -26.15 13.32 -17.60
CA LYS A 258 -25.02 13.84 -18.40
C LYS A 258 -24.71 15.32 -18.13
N TYR A 259 -25.67 16.12 -17.67
CA TYR A 259 -25.55 17.56 -17.60
C TYR A 259 -25.68 18.14 -16.18
N THR A 260 -26.56 17.58 -15.34
CA THR A 260 -26.93 18.18 -14.07
C THR A 260 -26.25 17.58 -12.83
N ASN A 261 -25.60 16.43 -12.95
CA ASN A 261 -25.04 15.65 -11.83
C ASN A 261 -26.09 15.31 -10.72
N VAL A 262 -27.38 15.49 -10.98
CA VAL A 262 -28.46 15.21 -10.01
C VAL A 262 -28.63 13.71 -9.80
N LYS A 263 -28.49 12.94 -10.87
CA LYS A 263 -28.51 11.47 -10.82
C LYS A 263 -27.11 10.93 -10.99
N THR A 264 -26.59 10.30 -9.97
CA THR A 264 -25.28 9.59 -9.99
C THR A 264 -25.54 8.09 -9.93
N ALA A 265 -24.93 7.33 -10.85
CA ALA A 265 -24.98 5.89 -10.84
C ALA A 265 -24.24 5.32 -9.63
N SER A 266 -24.69 4.18 -9.13
CA SER A 266 -23.92 3.34 -8.22
C SER A 266 -23.01 2.42 -9.02
N LEU A 267 -21.90 1.96 -8.43
CA LEU A 267 -20.93 1.09 -9.10
C LEU A 267 -20.77 -0.23 -8.34
N ALA A 268 -20.93 -1.34 -9.04
CA ALA A 268 -20.50 -2.64 -8.54
C ALA A 268 -19.12 -2.95 -9.15
N ARG A 269 -18.17 -3.38 -8.31
CA ARG A 269 -16.79 -3.69 -8.70
C ARG A 269 -16.50 -5.15 -8.45
N PHE A 270 -15.92 -5.80 -9.44
CA PHE A 270 -15.43 -7.16 -9.36
C PHE A 270 -14.01 -7.16 -9.90
N GLY A 271 -13.07 -7.61 -9.11
CA GLY A 271 -11.68 -7.55 -9.51
C GLY A 271 -10.85 -8.71 -8.98
N VAL A 272 -9.71 -8.90 -9.61
CA VAL A 272 -8.69 -9.84 -9.18
C VAL A 272 -7.33 -9.21 -9.38
N TYR A 273 -6.49 -9.28 -8.34
CA TYR A 273 -5.09 -8.93 -8.39
C TYR A 273 -4.24 -10.19 -8.25
N TYR A 274 -3.22 -10.30 -9.06
CA TYR A 274 -2.19 -11.34 -8.94
C TYR A 274 -0.89 -10.69 -8.45
N ARG A 275 -0.45 -11.08 -7.28
CA ARG A 275 0.84 -10.73 -6.71
C ARG A 275 1.83 -11.82 -7.09
N TRP A 276 2.83 -11.45 -7.90
CA TRP A 276 3.75 -12.38 -8.52
C TRP A 276 4.41 -13.31 -7.50
N LYS A 277 4.30 -14.62 -7.73
CA LYS A 277 4.84 -15.70 -6.88
C LYS A 277 4.36 -15.71 -5.42
N ASP A 278 3.31 -14.98 -5.07
CA ASP A 278 2.81 -14.90 -3.70
C ASP A 278 1.32 -15.22 -3.59
N ALA A 279 0.42 -14.40 -4.12
CA ALA A 279 -1.02 -14.55 -3.89
C ALA A 279 -1.87 -14.13 -5.08
N VAL A 280 -3.09 -14.69 -5.14
CA VAL A 280 -4.21 -14.18 -5.94
C VAL A 280 -5.22 -13.54 -4.99
N CYS A 281 -5.64 -12.33 -5.30
CA CYS A 281 -6.47 -11.49 -4.43
C CYS A 281 -7.77 -11.11 -5.15
N PRO A 282 -8.81 -11.98 -5.17
CA PRO A 282 -10.13 -11.58 -5.62
C PRO A 282 -10.73 -10.55 -4.66
N TYR A 283 -11.48 -9.61 -5.21
CA TYR A 283 -12.24 -8.65 -4.41
C TYR A 283 -13.55 -8.28 -5.06
N ILE A 284 -14.48 -7.85 -4.23
CA ILE A 284 -15.74 -7.26 -4.62
C ILE A 284 -15.88 -5.89 -3.96
N GLY A 285 -16.58 -4.98 -4.60
CA GLY A 285 -16.83 -3.66 -4.07
C GLY A 285 -18.17 -3.11 -4.55
N PHE A 286 -18.70 -2.19 -3.77
CA PHE A 286 -19.90 -1.46 -4.11
C PHE A 286 -19.76 -0.01 -3.72
N GLU A 287 -20.04 0.90 -4.65
CA GLU A 287 -20.06 2.34 -4.42
C GLU A 287 -21.49 2.86 -4.61
N TYR A 288 -22.02 3.46 -3.58
CA TYR A 288 -23.34 4.05 -3.58
C TYR A 288 -23.26 5.52 -3.99
N LYS A 289 -23.74 5.84 -5.20
CA LYS A 289 -23.99 7.19 -5.71
C LYS A 289 -22.86 8.21 -5.43
N ARG A 290 -21.60 7.79 -5.50
CA ARG A 290 -20.42 8.63 -5.15
C ARG A 290 -20.46 9.21 -3.74
N PHE A 291 -21.18 8.58 -2.83
CA PHE A 291 -21.28 8.96 -1.44
C PHE A 291 -20.44 8.07 -0.53
N ALA A 292 -20.55 6.78 -0.70
CA ALA A 292 -19.80 5.82 0.08
C ALA A 292 -19.46 4.59 -0.76
N ALA A 293 -18.33 3.96 -0.47
CA ALA A 293 -17.96 2.70 -1.09
C ALA A 293 -17.44 1.73 -0.02
N ILE A 294 -17.77 0.46 -0.22
CA ILE A 294 -17.26 -0.66 0.58
C ILE A 294 -16.56 -1.62 -0.35
N SER A 295 -15.46 -2.21 0.08
CA SER A 295 -14.85 -3.32 -0.64
C SER A 295 -14.34 -4.39 0.30
N LEU A 296 -14.43 -5.63 -0.16
CA LEU A 296 -13.98 -6.84 0.53
C LEU A 296 -13.09 -7.63 -0.42
N GLY A 297 -11.92 -7.98 0.04
CA GLY A 297 -10.96 -8.80 -0.69
C GLY A 297 -10.43 -9.92 0.19
N TYR A 298 -9.85 -10.92 -0.44
CA TYR A 298 -9.21 -12.02 0.26
C TYR A 298 -7.95 -12.45 -0.47
N ASP A 299 -6.81 -12.45 0.25
CA ASP A 299 -5.55 -12.95 -0.28
C ASP A 299 -5.52 -14.48 -0.25
N LEU A 300 -5.57 -15.11 -1.42
CA LEU A 300 -5.40 -16.55 -1.59
C LEU A 300 -3.91 -16.81 -1.88
N ARG A 301 -3.16 -17.25 -0.89
CA ARG A 301 -1.74 -17.50 -1.05
C ARG A 301 -1.49 -18.73 -1.92
N MET A 302 -0.61 -18.58 -2.90
CA MET A 302 -0.18 -19.66 -3.80
C MET A 302 1.16 -20.27 -3.39
N ALA A 303 2.03 -19.47 -2.75
CA ALA A 303 3.33 -19.92 -2.28
C ALA A 303 3.16 -20.93 -1.13
N LYS A 304 3.81 -22.09 -1.23
CA LYS A 304 3.89 -23.07 -0.14
C LYS A 304 4.91 -22.56 0.88
N MET A 305 4.51 -22.47 2.14
CA MET A 305 5.46 -22.28 3.22
C MET A 305 6.10 -23.61 3.59
N PRO A 306 7.43 -23.70 3.83
CA PRO A 306 8.15 -24.96 4.01
C PRO A 306 7.71 -25.79 5.21
N TYR A 307 7.01 -25.23 6.20
CA TYR A 307 6.67 -25.91 7.43
C TYR A 307 5.18 -25.82 7.82
N THR A 308 4.29 -25.39 6.94
CA THR A 308 2.86 -25.30 7.23
C THR A 308 2.03 -25.85 6.09
N THR A 309 1.02 -26.67 6.42
CA THR A 309 0.01 -27.15 5.46
C THR A 309 -1.08 -26.10 5.20
N ALA A 310 -1.11 -25.03 5.99
CA ALA A 310 -2.11 -24.00 5.88
C ALA A 310 -1.75 -23.00 4.77
N ARG A 311 -2.62 -22.85 3.80
CA ARG A 311 -2.63 -21.70 2.88
C ARG A 311 -3.08 -20.48 3.66
N ALA A 312 -2.14 -19.80 4.31
CA ALA A 312 -2.43 -18.63 5.11
C ALA A 312 -2.76 -17.45 4.20
N GLY A 313 -4.03 -17.26 3.93
CA GLY A 313 -4.56 -16.07 3.30
C GLY A 313 -4.95 -15.01 4.33
N GLY A 314 -5.61 -13.96 3.88
CA GLY A 314 -6.11 -12.93 4.78
C GLY A 314 -7.18 -12.05 4.18
N PRO A 315 -8.21 -11.69 4.96
CA PRO A 315 -9.22 -10.74 4.55
C PRO A 315 -8.64 -9.31 4.50
N GLU A 316 -9.11 -8.54 3.53
CA GLU A 316 -8.87 -7.12 3.40
C GLU A 316 -10.20 -6.40 3.21
N PHE A 317 -10.43 -5.38 3.99
CA PHE A 317 -11.63 -4.58 4.01
C PHE A 317 -11.30 -3.11 3.81
N SER A 318 -12.13 -2.39 3.06
CA SER A 318 -12.10 -0.93 3.03
C SER A 318 -13.50 -0.33 3.04
N LEU A 319 -13.62 0.80 3.74
CA LEU A 319 -14.80 1.65 3.76
C LEU A 319 -14.39 3.05 3.36
N THR A 320 -14.96 3.57 2.28
CA THR A 320 -14.65 4.90 1.75
C THR A 320 -15.87 5.79 1.85
N TYR A 321 -15.70 6.97 2.41
CA TYR A 321 -16.63 8.08 2.34
C TYR A 321 -16.19 9.06 1.26
N LEU A 322 -17.13 9.51 0.44
CA LEU A 322 -16.94 10.48 -0.64
C LEU A 322 -17.86 11.67 -0.37
N GLY A 323 -17.31 12.75 0.13
CA GLY A 323 -18.06 13.93 0.56
C GLY A 323 -17.86 15.14 -0.34
N MET A 324 -18.76 16.09 -0.25
CA MET A 324 -18.70 17.38 -0.95
C MET A 324 -18.53 17.21 -2.46
N PRO A 325 -19.61 16.91 -3.21
CA PRO A 325 -19.53 16.80 -4.66
C PRO A 325 -18.98 18.09 -5.27
N GLU A 326 -18.12 17.98 -6.28
CA GLU A 326 -17.63 19.13 -7.01
C GLU A 326 -18.81 19.88 -7.64
N ARG A 327 -18.97 21.15 -7.32
CA ARG A 327 -19.85 22.03 -8.08
C ARG A 327 -19.20 22.25 -9.45
N LYS A 328 -19.78 21.67 -10.51
CA LYS A 328 -19.37 22.04 -11.87
C LYS A 328 -19.54 23.56 -11.99
N ARG A 329 -18.44 24.25 -12.32
CA ARG A 329 -18.55 25.65 -12.76
C ARG A 329 -19.47 25.63 -13.98
N MET A 330 -20.60 26.34 -13.91
CA MET A 330 -21.27 26.75 -15.13
C MET A 330 -20.24 27.59 -15.88
N SER A 331 -19.76 27.09 -17.02
CA SER A 331 -19.06 27.94 -17.97
C SER A 331 -20.05 29.06 -18.31
N VAL A 332 -19.78 30.24 -17.80
CA VAL A 332 -20.44 31.44 -18.29
C VAL A 332 -20.02 31.53 -19.75
N ILE A 333 -20.94 31.11 -20.62
CA ILE A 333 -20.82 31.31 -22.05
C ILE A 333 -20.73 32.84 -22.19
N LYS A 334 -19.51 33.32 -22.54
CA LYS A 334 -19.33 34.68 -23.05
C LYS A 334 -19.52 34.63 -24.52
#